data_679778d211d4b3287239e8dddb7fce83
#
_entry.id   679778d211d4b3287239e8dddb7fce83
#
_cell.length_a   1.000
_cell.length_b   1.000
_cell.length_c   1.000
_cell.angle_alpha   90.00
_cell.angle_beta   90.00
_cell.angle_gamma   90.00
#
_symmetry.space_group_name_H-M   'P 1'
#
loop_
_entity.id
_entity.type
_entity.pdbx_description
1 polymer ?
#
loop_
_entity_poly.entity_id
_entity_poly.type
_entity_poly.pdbx_seq_one_letter_code
_entity_poly.pdbx_strand_id
1 'polypeptide(L)'
;MKKIVSLLLALTIMISLCACQGNFGGVNLNDSIAIPQGGVIKENIVKQIQSENAIGVFTGESNGIRYEWTIFGSDITAPKGINLAVNITETIGGDTKVALGATEPFGFSALLSVYLNETWNAQSATGYTEEQAVVSVSLTGSKATILNMTLDGTVGSIVVRPDELPEEEATVPTMESDTTESTQPTTGNDNYLSKPENSDDQVYTNGKDKYNTDPVPEGKPKPVEPEDTEVNKAKSYTCTFSIECSTILNNLDMLDPDKLEMVPSGGVILKKTTVTFYEGESVFDVLQRLCKEKGIHMEAEWTPIYNSAYVEGIHNLYEFDCGALSGWMYKVNGWYPNYGSSRYHLKDGDVVEWRYTCDLGNDVGGGYAVGG
;
A
#
# COMPACT_ATOMS: atom_id res chain seq x y z
N MET A 1 51.35 -26.83 -11.90
CA MET A 1 50.35 -27.15 -10.87
C MET A 1 50.18 -25.91 -9.99
N LYS A 2 49.24 -25.03 -10.36
CA LYS A 2 48.92 -23.84 -9.57
C LYS A 2 47.51 -24.07 -9.04
N LYS A 3 47.38 -24.20 -7.71
CA LYS A 3 46.12 -24.33 -7.00
C LYS A 3 45.43 -22.94 -7.01
N ILE A 4 44.26 -22.86 -7.62
CA ILE A 4 43.37 -21.70 -7.53
C ILE A 4 42.61 -21.85 -6.22
N VAL A 5 42.92 -21.00 -5.27
CA VAL A 5 42.16 -20.84 -4.03
C VAL A 5 40.97 -19.94 -4.35
N SER A 6 39.80 -20.52 -4.38
CA SER A 6 38.53 -19.79 -4.46
C SER A 6 38.29 -19.10 -3.11
N LEU A 7 38.34 -17.77 -3.11
CA LEU A 7 38.06 -16.95 -1.96
C LEU A 7 36.54 -16.72 -1.92
N LEU A 8 35.81 -17.54 -1.14
CA LEU A 8 34.43 -17.26 -0.74
C LEU A 8 34.48 -16.07 0.22
N LEU A 9 34.04 -14.92 -0.26
CA LEU A 9 33.85 -13.74 0.55
C LEU A 9 32.50 -13.93 1.28
N ALA A 10 32.54 -14.56 2.46
CA ALA A 10 31.43 -14.54 3.38
C ALA A 10 31.32 -13.12 3.97
N LEU A 11 30.33 -12.38 3.55
CA LEU A 11 29.97 -11.11 4.18
C LEU A 11 29.37 -11.42 5.56
N THR A 12 30.22 -11.54 6.56
CA THR A 12 29.82 -11.60 7.96
C THR A 12 29.36 -10.21 8.36
N ILE A 13 28.05 -10.02 8.42
CA ILE A 13 27.45 -8.90 9.15
C ILE A 13 27.87 -9.08 10.60
N MET A 14 28.77 -8.22 11.07
CA MET A 14 29.15 -8.14 12.47
C MET A 14 27.94 -7.68 13.28
N ILE A 15 27.24 -8.66 13.89
CA ILE A 15 26.35 -8.37 14.99
C ILE A 15 27.23 -7.95 16.15
N SER A 16 27.27 -6.65 16.42
CA SER A 16 27.88 -6.12 17.63
C SER A 16 27.06 -6.56 18.82
N LEU A 17 27.44 -7.67 19.43
CA LEU A 17 27.02 -8.07 20.77
C LEU A 17 27.64 -7.10 21.78
N CYS A 18 27.03 -5.95 22.00
CA CYS A 18 27.34 -5.13 23.16
C CYS A 18 26.49 -5.65 24.34
N ALA A 19 27.00 -6.63 25.03
CA ALA A 19 26.51 -7.00 26.37
C ALA A 19 27.04 -5.95 27.34
N CYS A 20 26.27 -4.90 27.60
CA CYS A 20 26.46 -4.01 28.74
C CYS A 20 25.18 -3.98 29.57
N GLN A 21 25.33 -4.40 30.82
CA GLN A 21 24.34 -4.24 31.87
C GLN A 21 24.07 -2.74 32.13
N GLY A 22 22.79 -2.38 32.16
CA GLY A 22 22.28 -1.17 32.82
C GLY A 22 22.28 0.08 31.95
N ASN A 23 21.16 0.23 31.21
CA ASN A 23 20.34 1.45 31.12
C ASN A 23 19.19 1.15 30.14
N PHE A 24 18.03 1.67 30.42
CA PHE A 24 16.85 1.59 29.57
C PHE A 24 17.11 2.36 28.25
N GLY A 25 17.89 1.78 27.33
CA GLY A 25 18.11 2.31 26.01
C GLY A 25 16.91 1.95 25.14
N GLY A 26 16.12 2.95 24.76
CA GLY A 26 15.13 2.81 23.70
C GLY A 26 15.83 2.40 22.38
N VAL A 27 15.08 1.77 21.49
CA VAL A 27 15.54 1.51 20.12
C VAL A 27 15.32 2.77 19.28
N ASN A 28 16.12 2.95 18.23
CA ASN A 28 15.84 3.97 17.22
C ASN A 28 14.69 3.48 16.34
N LEU A 29 13.52 4.09 16.48
CA LEU A 29 12.33 3.72 15.70
C LEU A 29 12.34 4.31 14.28
N ASN A 30 13.32 5.15 13.94
CA ASN A 30 13.48 5.67 12.57
C ASN A 30 14.16 4.64 11.64
N ASP A 31 14.70 3.55 12.19
CA ASP A 31 15.34 2.49 11.42
C ASP A 31 14.54 1.20 11.56
N SER A 32 14.60 0.33 10.55
CA SER A 32 14.03 -1.00 10.68
C SER A 32 14.78 -1.81 11.73
N ILE A 33 14.05 -2.55 12.56
CA ILE A 33 14.57 -3.34 13.67
C ILE A 33 14.61 -4.80 13.27
N ALA A 34 15.79 -5.41 13.28
CA ALA A 34 15.89 -6.86 13.04
C ALA A 34 15.15 -7.63 14.15
N ILE A 35 14.26 -8.55 13.75
CA ILE A 35 13.55 -9.42 14.69
C ILE A 35 14.56 -10.31 15.39
N PRO A 36 14.60 -10.33 16.74
CA PRO A 36 15.53 -11.16 17.49
C PRO A 36 15.34 -12.65 17.22
N GLN A 37 16.37 -13.44 17.43
CA GLN A 37 16.23 -14.90 17.42
C GLN A 37 15.16 -15.35 18.44
N GLY A 38 14.16 -16.11 17.96
CA GLY A 38 12.98 -16.48 18.75
C GLY A 38 11.80 -15.52 18.62
N GLY A 39 11.94 -14.42 17.88
CA GLY A 39 10.83 -13.57 17.44
C GLY A 39 10.29 -12.59 18.48
N VAL A 40 10.74 -12.63 19.74
CA VAL A 40 10.09 -11.89 20.83
C VAL A 40 10.54 -10.43 20.88
N ILE A 41 9.62 -9.54 20.68
CA ILE A 41 9.77 -8.09 20.91
C ILE A 41 9.30 -7.79 22.35
N LYS A 42 10.17 -7.14 23.09
CA LYS A 42 9.88 -6.83 24.52
C LYS A 42 8.83 -5.76 24.66
N GLU A 43 8.04 -5.83 25.73
CA GLU A 43 6.99 -4.87 26.06
C GLU A 43 7.47 -3.41 26.10
N ASN A 44 8.71 -3.14 26.54
CA ASN A 44 9.24 -1.78 26.58
C ASN A 44 9.40 -1.16 25.18
N ILE A 45 9.69 -1.95 24.15
CA ILE A 45 9.75 -1.49 22.76
C ILE A 45 8.34 -1.18 22.24
N VAL A 46 7.38 -2.08 22.51
CA VAL A 46 5.97 -1.86 22.13
C VAL A 46 5.40 -0.61 22.84
N LYS A 47 5.74 -0.40 24.10
CA LYS A 47 5.40 0.82 24.86
C LYS A 47 6.04 2.08 24.25
N GLN A 48 7.27 1.97 23.78
CA GLN A 48 7.96 3.08 23.13
C GLN A 48 7.24 3.48 21.85
N ILE A 49 6.91 2.51 20.97
CA ILE A 49 6.16 2.74 19.74
C ILE A 49 4.82 3.43 20.06
N GLN A 50 4.08 2.95 21.06
CA GLN A 50 2.83 3.56 21.49
C GLN A 50 3.03 4.99 22.00
N SER A 51 3.96 5.19 22.94
CA SER A 51 4.12 6.48 23.62
C SER A 51 4.68 7.59 22.73
N GLU A 52 5.46 7.22 21.71
CA GLU A 52 5.99 8.13 20.71
C GLU A 52 5.02 8.30 19.52
N ASN A 53 3.92 7.55 19.51
CA ASN A 53 2.99 7.43 18.37
C ASN A 53 3.76 7.17 17.06
N ALA A 54 4.76 6.30 17.15
CA ALA A 54 5.69 6.01 16.08
C ALA A 54 5.25 4.80 15.26
N ILE A 55 5.94 4.58 14.16
CA ILE A 55 5.81 3.36 13.36
C ILE A 55 6.99 2.47 13.68
N GLY A 56 6.71 1.25 14.15
CA GLY A 56 7.72 0.23 14.39
C GLY A 56 7.81 -0.70 13.19
N VAL A 57 8.95 -0.70 12.50
CA VAL A 57 9.21 -1.61 11.37
C VAL A 57 10.16 -2.70 11.82
N PHE A 58 9.75 -3.97 11.68
CA PHE A 58 10.52 -5.14 12.15
C PHE A 58 10.77 -6.09 10.99
N THR A 59 12.02 -6.38 10.70
CA THR A 59 12.43 -7.23 9.57
C THR A 59 12.92 -8.60 10.02
N GLY A 60 12.54 -9.64 9.28
CA GLY A 60 12.98 -11.01 9.50
C GLY A 60 13.15 -11.77 8.21
N GLU A 61 13.67 -12.98 8.32
CA GLU A 61 13.82 -13.90 7.21
C GLU A 61 13.40 -15.31 7.66
N SER A 62 12.70 -16.03 6.80
CA SER A 62 12.28 -17.40 7.01
C SER A 62 12.45 -18.20 5.73
N ASN A 63 13.29 -19.25 5.75
CA ASN A 63 13.57 -20.12 4.60
C ASN A 63 14.05 -19.36 3.35
N GLY A 64 14.83 -18.27 3.52
CA GLY A 64 15.30 -17.44 2.43
C GLY A 64 14.27 -16.44 1.92
N ILE A 65 13.10 -16.34 2.55
CA ILE A 65 12.04 -15.39 2.24
C ILE A 65 12.07 -14.28 3.28
N ARG A 66 12.26 -13.05 2.84
CA ARG A 66 12.19 -11.87 3.71
C ARG A 66 10.74 -11.61 4.11
N TYR A 67 10.53 -11.17 5.34
CA TYR A 67 9.27 -10.63 5.78
C TYR A 67 9.46 -9.40 6.66
N GLU A 68 8.42 -8.60 6.76
CA GLU A 68 8.43 -7.36 7.50
C GLU A 68 7.11 -7.17 8.24
N TRP A 69 7.18 -6.74 9.50
CA TRP A 69 6.05 -6.31 10.27
C TRP A 69 6.06 -4.79 10.44
N THR A 70 4.95 -4.16 10.16
CA THR A 70 4.73 -2.74 10.46
C THR A 70 3.68 -2.63 11.54
N ILE A 71 4.01 -1.91 12.62
CA ILE A 71 3.17 -1.72 13.80
C ILE A 71 3.01 -0.22 14.01
N PHE A 72 1.78 0.25 14.04
CA PHE A 72 1.45 1.65 14.26
C PHE A 72 1.19 1.93 15.74
N GLY A 73 1.85 2.93 16.30
CA GLY A 73 1.71 3.31 17.70
C GLY A 73 0.29 3.73 18.07
N SER A 74 -0.42 4.35 17.10
CA SER A 74 -1.84 4.71 17.22
C SER A 74 -2.76 3.52 17.50
N ASP A 75 -2.42 2.35 16.99
CA ASP A 75 -3.27 1.15 17.07
C ASP A 75 -3.05 0.36 18.37
N ILE A 76 -1.98 0.65 19.08
CA ILE A 76 -1.63 -0.06 20.32
C ILE A 76 -2.48 0.47 21.47
N THR A 77 -3.50 -0.26 21.86
CA THR A 77 -4.34 0.08 23.02
C THR A 77 -3.79 -0.44 24.34
N ALA A 78 -3.18 -1.63 24.32
CA ALA A 78 -2.61 -2.29 25.50
C ALA A 78 -1.24 -2.89 25.16
N PRO A 79 -0.14 -2.14 25.36
CA PRO A 79 1.19 -2.59 24.99
C PRO A 79 1.62 -3.79 25.84
N LYS A 80 2.04 -4.85 25.17
CA LYS A 80 2.61 -6.08 25.78
C LYS A 80 3.75 -6.59 24.92
N GLY A 81 4.55 -7.52 25.43
CA GLY A 81 5.52 -8.25 24.61
C GLY A 81 4.79 -9.08 23.54
N ILE A 82 5.32 -9.13 22.35
CA ILE A 82 4.73 -9.80 21.19
C ILE A 82 5.76 -10.71 20.52
N ASN A 83 5.29 -11.74 19.83
CA ASN A 83 6.16 -12.62 19.03
C ASN A 83 5.90 -12.39 17.54
N LEU A 84 6.89 -11.83 16.86
CA LEU A 84 6.86 -11.51 15.43
C LEU A 84 7.57 -12.56 14.56
N ALA A 85 7.96 -13.73 15.12
CA ALA A 85 8.51 -14.80 14.31
C ALA A 85 7.48 -15.28 13.29
N VAL A 86 7.93 -15.57 12.08
CA VAL A 86 7.12 -16.12 11.01
C VAL A 86 7.87 -17.32 10.43
N ASN A 87 7.16 -18.41 10.15
CA ASN A 87 7.67 -19.53 9.38
C ASN A 87 6.92 -19.61 8.05
N ILE A 88 7.63 -19.31 6.97
CA ILE A 88 7.07 -19.23 5.63
C ILE A 88 7.48 -20.47 4.86
N THR A 89 6.51 -21.12 4.21
CA THR A 89 6.76 -22.29 3.36
C THR A 89 5.98 -22.10 2.07
N GLU A 90 6.69 -21.94 0.97
CA GLU A 90 6.11 -22.01 -0.37
C GLU A 90 5.76 -23.46 -0.68
N THR A 91 4.59 -23.69 -1.27
CA THR A 91 4.16 -25.02 -1.71
C THR A 91 4.16 -25.09 -3.23
N ILE A 92 4.36 -26.31 -3.75
CA ILE A 92 4.28 -26.57 -5.20
C ILE A 92 2.83 -26.32 -5.62
N GLY A 93 2.62 -25.34 -6.52
CA GLY A 93 1.29 -24.97 -7.00
C GLY A 93 0.86 -23.54 -6.64
N GLY A 94 1.78 -22.77 -6.02
CA GLY A 94 1.56 -21.33 -5.77
C GLY A 94 0.97 -20.98 -4.41
N ASP A 95 0.56 -21.95 -3.59
CA ASP A 95 0.13 -21.65 -2.22
C ASP A 95 1.34 -21.28 -1.35
N THR A 96 1.20 -20.25 -0.52
CA THR A 96 2.21 -19.89 0.49
C THR A 96 1.62 -20.08 1.88
N LYS A 97 2.26 -20.91 2.69
CA LYS A 97 1.87 -21.06 4.09
C LYS A 97 2.72 -20.15 4.97
N VAL A 98 2.03 -19.30 5.74
CA VAL A 98 2.61 -18.35 6.70
C VAL A 98 2.18 -18.78 8.10
N ALA A 99 3.07 -19.35 8.89
CA ALA A 99 2.80 -19.74 10.27
C ALA A 99 3.33 -18.66 11.22
N LEU A 100 2.43 -18.07 12.00
CA LEU A 100 2.75 -16.99 12.93
C LEU A 100 3.31 -17.57 14.24
N GLY A 101 4.37 -16.97 14.76
CA GLY A 101 4.96 -17.35 16.06
C GLY A 101 4.14 -16.85 17.26
N ALA A 102 3.18 -15.95 17.02
CA ALA A 102 2.26 -15.51 18.06
C ALA A 102 1.28 -16.64 18.43
N THR A 103 1.16 -16.92 19.72
CA THR A 103 0.20 -17.89 20.27
C THR A 103 -1.04 -17.22 20.85
N GLU A 104 -1.01 -15.89 20.96
CA GLU A 104 -2.11 -15.06 21.44
C GLU A 104 -2.21 -13.81 20.54
N PRO A 105 -3.43 -13.27 20.32
CA PRO A 105 -3.61 -12.03 19.60
C PRO A 105 -2.79 -10.88 20.18
N PHE A 106 -2.25 -10.02 19.33
CA PHE A 106 -1.50 -8.83 19.78
C PHE A 106 -2.40 -7.86 20.56
N GLY A 107 -3.69 -7.81 20.22
CA GLY A 107 -4.66 -6.86 20.75
C GLY A 107 -4.62 -5.50 20.04
N PHE A 108 -4.01 -5.47 18.88
CA PHE A 108 -3.97 -4.35 17.93
C PHE A 108 -3.67 -4.90 16.53
N SER A 109 -4.00 -4.11 15.50
CA SER A 109 -3.69 -4.46 14.11
C SER A 109 -2.22 -4.30 13.81
N ALA A 110 -1.66 -5.22 12.99
CA ALA A 110 -0.31 -5.14 12.48
C ALA A 110 -0.29 -5.59 11.01
N LEU A 111 0.51 -4.92 10.20
CA LEU A 111 0.72 -5.29 8.79
C LEU A 111 1.90 -6.26 8.69
N LEU A 112 1.68 -7.41 8.05
CA LEU A 112 2.73 -8.35 7.68
C LEU A 112 2.92 -8.32 6.17
N SER A 113 4.11 -7.98 5.71
CA SER A 113 4.54 -8.06 4.31
C SER A 113 5.50 -9.23 4.12
N VAL A 114 5.21 -10.12 3.17
CA VAL A 114 6.04 -11.29 2.84
C VAL A 114 6.54 -11.14 1.41
N TYR A 115 7.85 -11.12 1.23
CA TYR A 115 8.51 -10.87 -0.05
C TYR A 115 8.87 -12.21 -0.70
N LEU A 116 7.99 -12.73 -1.56
CA LEU A 116 8.20 -14.01 -2.23
C LEU A 116 9.41 -13.92 -3.19
N ASN A 117 10.08 -15.06 -3.38
CA ASN A 117 11.18 -15.17 -4.34
C ASN A 117 10.68 -15.31 -5.79
N GLU A 118 9.40 -15.49 -5.99
CA GLU A 118 8.75 -15.71 -7.28
C GLU A 118 7.68 -14.64 -7.52
N THR A 119 7.41 -14.36 -8.78
CA THR A 119 6.30 -13.50 -9.18
C THR A 119 5.10 -14.37 -9.50
N TRP A 120 3.98 -14.13 -8.82
CA TRP A 120 2.72 -14.77 -9.15
C TRP A 120 2.07 -14.10 -10.36
N ASN A 121 1.54 -14.92 -11.25
CA ASN A 121 0.69 -14.43 -12.33
C ASN A 121 -0.76 -14.35 -11.84
N ALA A 122 -1.01 -13.46 -10.89
CA ALA A 122 -2.31 -13.25 -10.26
C ALA A 122 -2.52 -11.75 -10.00
N GLN A 123 -3.76 -11.29 -10.04
CA GLN A 123 -4.12 -9.91 -9.73
C GLN A 123 -4.50 -9.75 -8.26
N SER A 124 -4.92 -10.84 -7.63
CA SER A 124 -5.30 -10.86 -6.21
C SER A 124 -4.95 -12.19 -5.58
N ALA A 125 -4.99 -12.25 -4.26
CA ALA A 125 -4.81 -13.46 -3.49
C ALA A 125 -5.73 -13.46 -2.27
N THR A 126 -6.08 -14.66 -1.83
CA THR A 126 -6.91 -14.84 -0.63
C THR A 126 -6.17 -15.67 0.40
N GLY A 127 -6.14 -15.21 1.63
CA GLY A 127 -5.60 -15.93 2.78
C GLY A 127 -6.70 -16.68 3.54
N TYR A 128 -6.36 -17.85 4.06
CA TYR A 128 -7.27 -18.67 4.86
C TYR A 128 -6.57 -19.11 6.14
N THR A 129 -7.19 -18.90 7.29
CA THR A 129 -6.73 -19.47 8.55
C THR A 129 -7.05 -20.97 8.65
N GLU A 130 -6.54 -21.65 9.66
CA GLU A 130 -6.87 -23.05 9.90
C GLU A 130 -8.38 -23.27 10.14
N GLU A 131 -9.08 -22.27 10.67
CA GLU A 131 -10.53 -22.28 10.87
C GLU A 131 -11.32 -21.81 9.64
N GLN A 132 -10.66 -21.66 8.48
CA GLN A 132 -11.23 -21.17 7.23
C GLN A 132 -11.74 -19.72 7.28
N ALA A 133 -11.32 -18.94 8.26
CA ALA A 133 -11.55 -17.50 8.24
C ALA A 133 -10.71 -16.84 7.15
N VAL A 134 -11.32 -15.91 6.42
CA VAL A 134 -10.65 -15.19 5.32
C VAL A 134 -9.76 -14.09 5.89
N VAL A 135 -8.53 -14.03 5.39
CA VAL A 135 -7.58 -12.95 5.63
C VAL A 135 -7.40 -12.21 4.32
N SER A 136 -7.64 -10.90 4.33
CA SER A 136 -7.41 -10.07 3.15
C SER A 136 -5.91 -10.01 2.85
N VAL A 137 -5.56 -10.28 1.60
CA VAL A 137 -4.20 -10.24 1.10
C VAL A 137 -4.16 -9.34 -0.12
N SER A 138 -3.39 -8.27 -0.07
CA SER A 138 -3.07 -7.50 -1.28
C SER A 138 -1.73 -7.95 -1.86
N LEU A 139 -1.66 -8.00 -3.17
CA LEU A 139 -0.45 -8.34 -3.92
C LEU A 139 0.20 -7.06 -4.40
N THR A 140 1.50 -6.93 -4.17
CA THR A 140 2.29 -5.82 -4.70
C THR A 140 3.61 -6.35 -5.25
N GLY A 141 4.34 -5.52 -5.96
CA GLY A 141 5.68 -5.84 -6.46
C GLY A 141 5.71 -6.22 -7.95
N SER A 142 6.58 -5.54 -8.69
CA SER A 142 6.77 -5.75 -10.14
C SER A 142 7.79 -6.83 -10.48
N LYS A 143 8.73 -7.13 -9.58
CA LYS A 143 9.82 -8.11 -9.78
C LYS A 143 9.62 -9.40 -9.00
N ALA A 144 8.94 -9.31 -7.87
CA ALA A 144 8.58 -10.44 -7.01
C ALA A 144 7.26 -10.11 -6.33
N THR A 145 6.44 -11.11 -6.09
CA THR A 145 5.17 -10.90 -5.39
C THR A 145 5.42 -10.58 -3.92
N ILE A 146 4.80 -9.52 -3.44
CA ILE A 146 4.76 -9.17 -2.03
C ILE A 146 3.34 -9.41 -1.53
N LEU A 147 3.20 -10.25 -0.53
CA LEU A 147 1.92 -10.52 0.13
C LEU A 147 1.78 -9.57 1.32
N ASN A 148 0.81 -8.67 1.28
CA ASN A 148 0.52 -7.77 2.39
C ASN A 148 -0.75 -8.21 3.11
N MET A 149 -0.66 -8.46 4.40
CA MET A 149 -1.74 -8.96 5.24
C MET A 149 -1.90 -8.09 6.48
N THR A 150 -3.07 -7.49 6.65
CA THR A 150 -3.42 -6.84 7.91
C THR A 150 -3.96 -7.89 8.88
N LEU A 151 -3.28 -8.07 10.00
CA LEU A 151 -3.58 -9.10 10.97
C LEU A 151 -4.11 -8.46 12.26
N ASP A 152 -5.41 -8.60 12.46
CA ASP A 152 -6.11 -8.15 13.67
C ASP A 152 -6.54 -9.37 14.49
N GLY A 153 -5.74 -9.68 15.50
CA GLY A 153 -6.02 -10.81 16.38
C GLY A 153 -5.78 -12.21 15.78
N THR A 154 -5.26 -12.31 14.57
CA THR A 154 -4.97 -13.59 13.92
C THR A 154 -3.78 -14.27 14.57
N VAL A 155 -3.91 -15.57 14.84
CA VAL A 155 -2.85 -16.48 15.33
C VAL A 155 -2.85 -17.77 14.53
N GLY A 156 -1.78 -18.56 14.64
CA GLY A 156 -1.66 -19.84 13.94
C GLY A 156 -1.13 -19.73 12.53
N SER A 157 -1.70 -20.44 11.59
CA SER A 157 -1.22 -20.49 10.21
C SER A 157 -2.24 -19.90 9.24
N ILE A 158 -1.73 -19.18 8.24
CA ILE A 158 -2.48 -18.64 7.12
C ILE A 158 -1.96 -19.33 5.86
N VAL A 159 -2.84 -19.86 5.03
CA VAL A 159 -2.52 -20.34 3.68
C VAL A 159 -3.00 -19.29 2.69
N VAL A 160 -2.06 -18.68 1.99
CA VAL A 160 -2.34 -17.67 0.96
C VAL A 160 -2.31 -18.33 -0.41
N ARG A 161 -3.34 -18.09 -1.20
CA ARG A 161 -3.49 -18.60 -2.57
C ARG A 161 -3.66 -17.45 -3.55
N PRO A 162 -2.95 -17.49 -4.69
CA PRO A 162 -3.29 -16.60 -5.79
C PRO A 162 -4.70 -16.91 -6.28
N ASP A 163 -5.48 -15.88 -6.56
CA ASP A 163 -6.78 -16.07 -7.18
C ASP A 163 -6.59 -16.41 -8.65
N GLU A 164 -7.37 -17.38 -9.16
CA GLU A 164 -7.29 -17.77 -10.56
C GLU A 164 -7.74 -16.59 -11.44
N LEU A 165 -6.93 -16.27 -12.46
CA LEU A 165 -7.37 -15.32 -13.48
C LEU A 165 -8.60 -15.89 -14.19
N PRO A 166 -9.64 -15.08 -14.48
CA PRO A 166 -10.76 -15.52 -15.31
C PRO A 166 -10.21 -16.10 -16.63
N GLU A 167 -10.59 -17.31 -16.98
CA GLU A 167 -10.24 -17.87 -18.29
C GLU A 167 -10.80 -16.93 -19.37
N GLU A 168 -9.93 -16.29 -20.15
CA GLU A 168 -10.34 -15.65 -21.38
C GLU A 168 -10.94 -16.74 -22.29
N GLU A 169 -12.26 -16.70 -22.49
CA GLU A 169 -12.88 -17.53 -23.53
C GLU A 169 -12.19 -17.24 -24.87
N ALA A 170 -11.40 -18.19 -25.32
CA ALA A 170 -10.74 -18.15 -26.62
C ALA A 170 -11.81 -18.17 -27.70
N THR A 171 -12.36 -17.03 -28.07
CA THR A 171 -13.19 -16.88 -29.26
C THR A 171 -12.28 -16.96 -30.47
N VAL A 172 -12.28 -18.12 -31.09
CA VAL A 172 -11.72 -18.32 -32.42
C VAL A 172 -12.50 -17.43 -33.39
N PRO A 173 -11.86 -16.51 -34.12
CA PRO A 173 -12.57 -15.71 -35.11
C PRO A 173 -12.87 -16.56 -36.35
N THR A 174 -14.12 -16.92 -36.55
CA THR A 174 -14.60 -17.38 -37.85
C THR A 174 -14.75 -16.15 -38.74
N MET A 175 -13.93 -16.08 -39.79
CA MET A 175 -14.11 -15.12 -40.87
C MET A 175 -15.37 -15.48 -41.67
N GLU A 176 -16.35 -14.59 -41.65
CA GLU A 176 -17.24 -14.40 -42.78
C GLU A 176 -17.43 -12.92 -43.05
N SER A 177 -17.16 -12.57 -44.31
CA SER A 177 -17.33 -11.23 -44.87
C SER A 177 -18.80 -10.97 -45.13
N ASP A 178 -19.35 -9.84 -44.75
CA ASP A 178 -20.03 -8.99 -45.72
C ASP A 178 -20.27 -7.56 -45.23
N THR A 179 -20.34 -6.68 -46.20
CA THR A 179 -20.41 -5.24 -46.24
C THR A 179 -21.73 -4.67 -45.70
N THR A 180 -21.70 -3.55 -44.98
CA THR A 180 -22.19 -2.20 -45.27
C THR A 180 -22.66 -1.41 -44.05
N GLU A 181 -22.21 -0.17 -44.05
CA GLU A 181 -22.85 1.08 -43.60
C GLU A 181 -22.92 1.44 -42.11
N SER A 182 -21.98 2.38 -41.79
CA SER A 182 -22.18 3.63 -41.05
C SER A 182 -23.19 3.68 -39.90
N THR A 183 -22.67 3.78 -38.69
CA THR A 183 -22.91 4.90 -37.77
C THR A 183 -21.94 4.85 -36.62
N GLN A 184 -21.38 5.99 -36.32
CA GLN A 184 -20.53 6.56 -35.30
C GLN A 184 -20.29 5.80 -33.98
N PRO A 185 -19.06 5.97 -33.41
CA PRO A 185 -18.53 5.16 -32.33
C PRO A 185 -18.88 5.73 -30.97
N THR A 186 -19.42 4.92 -30.13
CA THR A 186 -19.29 5.09 -28.68
C THR A 186 -18.86 3.76 -28.16
N THR A 187 -17.64 3.72 -27.65
CA THR A 187 -17.37 3.00 -26.38
C THR A 187 -15.89 3.10 -26.12
N GLY A 188 -15.53 4.03 -25.25
CA GLY A 188 -14.30 3.91 -24.52
C GLY A 188 -14.38 2.66 -23.68
N ASN A 189 -13.31 1.92 -23.67
CA ASN A 189 -13.10 0.84 -22.72
C ASN A 189 -12.85 1.50 -21.38
N ASP A 190 -13.92 1.77 -20.65
CA ASP A 190 -13.86 2.21 -19.27
C ASP A 190 -13.67 0.93 -18.43
N ASN A 191 -12.41 0.57 -18.18
CA ASN A 191 -12.09 -0.26 -17.03
C ASN A 191 -12.33 0.58 -15.77
N TYR A 192 -13.60 0.79 -15.44
CA TYR A 192 -13.98 1.24 -14.13
C TYR A 192 -13.76 0.06 -13.17
N LEU A 193 -13.00 0.33 -12.12
CA LEU A 193 -12.95 -0.55 -10.96
C LEU A 193 -14.40 -0.80 -10.51
N SER A 194 -14.87 -2.02 -10.73
CA SER A 194 -16.25 -2.37 -10.38
C SER A 194 -16.39 -2.40 -8.87
N LYS A 195 -17.29 -1.59 -8.36
CA LYS A 195 -17.68 -1.60 -6.96
C LYS A 195 -18.26 -2.97 -6.58
N PRO A 196 -17.85 -3.59 -5.47
CA PRO A 196 -18.57 -4.75 -4.94
C PRO A 196 -19.95 -4.33 -4.47
N GLU A 197 -21.01 -4.97 -4.97
CA GLU A 197 -22.37 -4.81 -4.46
C GLU A 197 -22.47 -5.48 -3.10
N ASN A 198 -22.90 -4.73 -2.11
CA ASN A 198 -23.24 -5.08 -0.72
C ASN A 198 -22.07 -5.13 0.29
N SER A 199 -21.95 -4.05 1.05
CA SER A 199 -21.38 -4.09 2.38
C SER A 199 -22.44 -3.67 3.41
N ASP A 200 -22.81 -4.61 4.29
CA ASP A 200 -23.70 -4.34 5.43
C ASP A 200 -23.08 -3.27 6.36
N ASP A 201 -23.96 -2.41 6.93
CA ASP A 201 -23.63 -1.35 7.88
C ASP A 201 -23.03 -1.91 9.19
N GLN A 202 -21.74 -2.21 9.21
CA GLN A 202 -21.04 -2.48 10.47
C GLN A 202 -20.34 -1.21 10.96
N VAL A 203 -20.84 -0.67 12.08
CA VAL A 203 -20.17 0.40 12.83
C VAL A 203 -19.13 -0.23 13.73
N TYR A 204 -17.85 0.09 13.48
CA TYR A 204 -16.77 -0.37 14.34
C TYR A 204 -16.76 0.35 15.70
N THR A 205 -16.52 -0.40 16.78
CA THR A 205 -16.56 0.10 18.17
C THR A 205 -15.35 0.94 18.59
N ASN A 206 -14.40 1.17 17.69
CA ASN A 206 -13.13 1.87 17.95
C ASN A 206 -13.15 3.37 17.59
N GLY A 207 -14.30 3.94 17.25
CA GLY A 207 -14.45 5.35 16.85
C GLY A 207 -14.22 5.62 15.37
N LYS A 208 -13.79 4.63 14.59
CA LYS A 208 -13.66 4.70 13.13
C LYS A 208 -15.03 4.52 12.45
N ASP A 209 -15.15 5.00 11.21
CA ASP A 209 -16.34 4.73 10.40
C ASP A 209 -16.39 3.28 9.88
N LYS A 210 -17.44 2.91 9.17
CA LYS A 210 -17.62 1.56 8.58
C LYS A 210 -16.52 1.15 7.61
N TYR A 211 -15.72 2.08 7.14
CA TYR A 211 -14.62 1.88 6.22
C TYR A 211 -13.26 2.19 6.89
N ASN A 212 -13.17 1.93 8.17
CA ASN A 212 -11.94 2.01 8.96
C ASN A 212 -11.26 3.40 8.95
N THR A 213 -12.03 4.47 8.64
CA THR A 213 -11.52 5.85 8.61
C THR A 213 -11.56 6.45 10.00
N ASP A 214 -10.46 7.00 10.47
CA ASP A 214 -10.40 7.78 11.69
C ASP A 214 -11.27 9.05 11.62
N PRO A 215 -11.71 9.59 12.76
CA PRO A 215 -12.49 10.83 12.76
C PRO A 215 -11.80 11.95 12.02
N VAL A 216 -12.51 12.55 11.07
CA VAL A 216 -12.01 13.68 10.30
C VAL A 216 -11.90 14.89 11.21
N PRO A 217 -10.78 15.64 11.20
CA PRO A 217 -10.59 16.83 12.01
C PRO A 217 -11.69 17.88 11.77
N GLU A 218 -12.07 18.62 12.81
CA GLU A 218 -13.10 19.66 12.72
C GLU A 218 -12.76 20.69 11.63
N GLY A 219 -13.75 21.04 10.82
CA GLY A 219 -13.59 21.98 9.71
C GLY A 219 -12.98 21.41 8.44
N LYS A 220 -12.62 20.12 8.43
CA LYS A 220 -12.16 19.44 7.19
C LYS A 220 -13.32 18.74 6.48
N PRO A 221 -13.26 18.59 5.15
CA PRO A 221 -14.26 17.82 4.40
C PRO A 221 -14.36 16.39 4.90
N LYS A 222 -15.59 15.91 5.09
CA LYS A 222 -15.84 14.50 5.41
C LYS A 222 -15.79 13.67 4.14
N PRO A 223 -15.42 12.37 4.24
CA PRO A 223 -15.51 11.47 3.10
C PRO A 223 -16.95 11.36 2.62
N VAL A 224 -17.11 11.21 1.32
CA VAL A 224 -18.39 10.89 0.67
C VAL A 224 -18.20 9.58 -0.06
N GLU A 225 -19.11 8.65 0.18
CA GLU A 225 -18.96 7.32 -0.39
C GLU A 225 -19.21 7.35 -1.90
N PRO A 226 -18.40 6.65 -2.70
CA PRO A 226 -18.54 6.63 -4.16
C PRO A 226 -19.94 6.23 -4.63
N GLU A 227 -20.62 5.38 -3.85
CA GLU A 227 -21.99 4.96 -4.12
C GLU A 227 -23.06 6.02 -3.87
N ASP A 228 -22.76 7.00 -3.06
CA ASP A 228 -23.73 8.05 -2.68
C ASP A 228 -23.64 9.27 -3.61
N THR A 229 -22.85 9.17 -4.70
CA THR A 229 -22.57 10.28 -5.58
C THR A 229 -22.85 9.98 -7.04
N GLU A 230 -23.52 10.92 -7.69
CA GLU A 230 -23.69 10.94 -9.13
C GLU A 230 -22.92 12.13 -9.73
N VAL A 231 -22.11 11.86 -10.77
CA VAL A 231 -21.39 12.92 -11.49
C VAL A 231 -22.33 13.67 -12.42
N ASN A 232 -22.53 14.94 -12.14
CA ASN A 232 -23.37 15.83 -12.96
C ASN A 232 -22.54 16.58 -14.00
N LYS A 233 -22.42 16.03 -15.19
CA LYS A 233 -21.65 16.60 -16.30
C LYS A 233 -22.21 17.92 -16.86
N ALA A 234 -23.42 18.34 -16.46
CA ALA A 234 -23.99 19.63 -16.85
C ALA A 234 -23.42 20.81 -16.03
N LYS A 235 -22.77 20.53 -14.91
CA LYS A 235 -22.12 21.53 -14.05
C LYS A 235 -20.64 21.27 -13.96
N SER A 236 -19.85 22.25 -14.32
CA SER A 236 -18.39 22.19 -14.26
C SER A 236 -17.81 23.27 -13.38
N TYR A 237 -16.70 22.95 -12.76
CA TYR A 237 -15.92 23.81 -11.88
C TYR A 237 -14.44 23.72 -12.27
N THR A 238 -13.58 24.44 -11.57
CA THR A 238 -12.14 24.36 -11.79
C THR A 238 -11.40 24.04 -10.49
N CYS A 239 -10.36 23.23 -10.59
CA CYS A 239 -9.39 23.03 -9.53
C CYS A 239 -7.98 23.20 -10.09
N THR A 240 -7.01 23.28 -9.20
CA THR A 240 -5.60 23.24 -9.59
C THR A 240 -5.05 21.86 -9.25
N PHE A 241 -4.25 21.28 -10.14
CA PHE A 241 -3.72 19.92 -10.00
C PHE A 241 -2.22 19.89 -10.29
N SER A 242 -1.45 19.16 -9.46
CA SER A 242 -0.02 18.91 -9.69
C SER A 242 0.36 17.51 -9.23
N ILE A 243 1.44 16.95 -9.80
CA ILE A 243 1.99 15.63 -9.45
C ILE A 243 3.52 15.77 -9.34
N GLU A 244 4.07 15.44 -8.19
CA GLU A 244 5.49 15.62 -7.87
C GLU A 244 6.06 14.39 -7.16
N CYS A 245 7.31 14.05 -7.51
CA CYS A 245 8.12 13.02 -6.87
C CYS A 245 9.50 13.59 -6.42
N SER A 246 9.53 14.87 -6.05
CA SER A 246 10.77 15.59 -5.73
C SER A 246 11.51 15.04 -4.50
N THR A 247 10.84 14.35 -3.59
CA THR A 247 11.42 13.65 -2.45
C THR A 247 12.41 12.57 -2.87
N ILE A 248 12.16 11.87 -3.99
CA ILE A 248 13.07 10.86 -4.55
C ILE A 248 14.46 11.45 -4.84
N LEU A 249 14.53 12.72 -5.26
CA LEU A 249 15.81 13.36 -5.60
C LEU A 249 16.76 13.46 -4.40
N ASN A 250 16.23 13.42 -3.18
CA ASN A 250 17.02 13.43 -1.94
C ASN A 250 17.27 12.01 -1.39
N ASN A 251 16.73 10.97 -2.06
CA ASN A 251 16.75 9.58 -1.61
C ASN A 251 17.11 8.62 -2.75
N LEU A 252 17.94 9.06 -3.69
CA LEU A 252 18.32 8.28 -4.88
C LEU A 252 19.08 6.98 -4.55
N ASP A 253 19.67 6.89 -3.40
CA ASP A 253 20.35 5.70 -2.88
C ASP A 253 19.37 4.61 -2.44
N MET A 254 18.13 4.97 -2.14
CA MET A 254 17.02 4.04 -1.84
C MET A 254 16.17 3.70 -3.07
N LEU A 255 16.30 4.47 -4.15
CA LEU A 255 15.51 4.27 -5.36
C LEU A 255 15.91 2.98 -6.08
N ASP A 256 14.94 2.18 -6.52
CA ASP A 256 15.18 1.09 -7.46
C ASP A 256 15.93 1.64 -8.68
N PRO A 257 17.13 1.11 -9.00
CA PRO A 257 17.95 1.62 -10.11
C PRO A 257 17.23 1.60 -11.46
N ASP A 258 16.29 0.67 -11.67
CA ASP A 258 15.51 0.58 -12.91
C ASP A 258 14.47 1.71 -13.05
N LYS A 259 14.23 2.45 -11.97
CA LYS A 259 13.28 3.56 -11.92
C LYS A 259 13.94 4.94 -12.10
N LEU A 260 15.26 4.99 -12.13
CA LEU A 260 15.99 6.28 -12.21
C LEU A 260 15.59 7.12 -13.43
N GLU A 261 15.36 6.48 -14.57
CA GLU A 261 14.92 7.17 -15.80
C GLU A 261 13.48 7.70 -15.72
N MET A 262 12.68 7.19 -14.78
CA MET A 262 11.30 7.64 -14.57
C MET A 262 11.24 8.91 -13.71
N VAL A 263 12.31 9.26 -13.02
CA VAL A 263 12.34 10.45 -12.16
C VAL A 263 12.70 11.69 -12.96
N PRO A 264 11.77 12.65 -13.16
CA PRO A 264 12.10 13.89 -13.83
C PRO A 264 13.21 14.66 -13.09
N SER A 265 14.08 15.34 -13.82
CA SER A 265 15.25 16.04 -13.24
C SER A 265 14.91 17.07 -12.15
N GLY A 266 13.67 17.60 -12.15
CA GLY A 266 13.16 18.48 -11.11
C GLY A 266 12.10 17.83 -10.21
N GLY A 267 11.89 16.52 -10.32
CA GLY A 267 10.88 15.79 -9.54
C GLY A 267 9.43 16.17 -9.86
N VAL A 268 9.17 16.86 -10.98
CA VAL A 268 7.83 17.33 -11.35
C VAL A 268 7.32 16.56 -12.57
N ILE A 269 6.33 15.69 -12.33
CA ILE A 269 5.65 14.90 -13.37
C ILE A 269 4.60 15.76 -14.08
N LEU A 270 3.76 16.44 -13.30
CA LEU A 270 2.78 17.38 -13.81
C LEU A 270 2.90 18.71 -13.06
N LYS A 271 3.25 19.76 -13.80
CA LYS A 271 3.28 21.13 -13.24
C LYS A 271 1.87 21.56 -12.85
N LYS A 272 1.78 22.43 -11.85
CA LYS A 272 0.54 23.02 -11.38
C LYS A 272 -0.29 23.55 -12.55
N THR A 273 -1.45 22.93 -12.78
CA THR A 273 -2.30 23.14 -13.96
C THR A 273 -3.74 23.32 -13.51
N THR A 274 -4.47 24.27 -14.12
CA THR A 274 -5.91 24.39 -13.92
C THR A 274 -6.62 23.29 -14.69
N VAL A 275 -7.50 22.57 -14.02
CA VAL A 275 -8.27 21.44 -14.55
C VAL A 275 -9.75 21.70 -14.35
N THR A 276 -10.55 21.47 -15.38
CA THR A 276 -12.00 21.45 -15.25
C THR A 276 -12.46 20.11 -14.68
N PHE A 277 -13.36 20.15 -13.71
CA PHE A 277 -14.02 18.96 -13.18
C PHE A 277 -15.54 19.16 -13.12
N TYR A 278 -16.28 18.07 -12.96
CA TYR A 278 -17.73 18.08 -12.89
C TYR A 278 -18.23 17.93 -11.47
N GLU A 279 -19.44 18.47 -11.19
CA GLU A 279 -20.05 18.30 -9.86
C GLU A 279 -20.17 16.82 -9.50
N GLY A 280 -19.65 16.44 -8.34
CA GLY A 280 -19.61 15.05 -7.87
C GLY A 280 -18.33 14.29 -8.21
N GLU A 281 -17.44 14.81 -9.07
CA GLU A 281 -16.14 14.14 -9.28
C GLU A 281 -15.28 14.20 -8.02
N SER A 282 -14.65 13.05 -7.70
CA SER A 282 -13.65 12.92 -6.65
C SER A 282 -12.26 13.36 -7.13
N VAL A 283 -11.30 13.46 -6.20
CA VAL A 283 -9.88 13.66 -6.53
C VAL A 283 -9.36 12.52 -7.41
N PHE A 284 -9.80 11.29 -7.17
CA PHE A 284 -9.41 10.13 -7.95
C PHE A 284 -9.94 10.16 -9.39
N ASP A 285 -11.23 10.52 -9.58
CA ASP A 285 -11.83 10.62 -10.91
C ASP A 285 -11.05 11.62 -11.79
N VAL A 286 -10.69 12.76 -11.20
CA VAL A 286 -9.92 13.77 -11.91
C VAL A 286 -8.49 13.32 -12.17
N LEU A 287 -7.84 12.62 -11.23
CA LEU A 287 -6.52 12.02 -11.45
C LEU A 287 -6.53 11.06 -12.63
N GLN A 288 -7.47 10.11 -12.66
CA GLN A 288 -7.59 9.12 -13.75
C GLN A 288 -7.73 9.80 -15.10
N ARG A 289 -8.69 10.73 -15.18
CA ARG A 289 -8.97 11.45 -16.42
C ARG A 289 -7.77 12.28 -16.89
N LEU A 290 -7.12 12.98 -15.97
CA LEU A 290 -5.97 13.83 -16.27
C LEU A 290 -4.74 13.00 -16.71
N CYS A 291 -4.46 11.89 -16.03
CA CYS A 291 -3.40 10.99 -16.42
C CYS A 291 -3.64 10.41 -17.83
N LYS A 292 -4.86 9.97 -18.13
CA LYS A 292 -5.26 9.50 -19.46
C LYS A 292 -5.07 10.59 -20.53
N GLU A 293 -5.54 11.82 -20.28
CA GLU A 293 -5.42 12.95 -21.21
C GLU A 293 -3.95 13.36 -21.47
N LYS A 294 -3.10 13.24 -20.47
CA LYS A 294 -1.68 13.64 -20.55
C LYS A 294 -0.75 12.51 -20.95
N GLY A 295 -1.26 11.28 -21.10
CA GLY A 295 -0.44 10.10 -21.36
C GLY A 295 0.49 9.77 -20.20
N ILE A 296 0.10 10.09 -18.96
CA ILE A 296 0.80 9.73 -17.74
C ILE A 296 0.28 8.34 -17.31
N HIS A 297 1.18 7.38 -17.19
CA HIS A 297 0.82 6.07 -16.66
C HIS A 297 0.31 6.21 -15.21
N MET A 298 -0.76 5.50 -14.86
CA MET A 298 -1.32 5.47 -13.51
C MET A 298 -1.96 4.12 -13.27
N GLU A 299 -1.65 3.52 -12.13
CA GLU A 299 -2.26 2.28 -11.64
C GLU A 299 -2.89 2.51 -10.27
N ALA A 300 -4.02 1.87 -10.06
CA ALA A 300 -4.75 1.90 -8.81
C ALA A 300 -5.61 0.64 -8.67
N GLU A 301 -5.80 0.18 -7.44
CA GLU A 301 -6.71 -0.91 -7.13
C GLU A 301 -7.82 -0.43 -6.17
N TRP A 302 -8.93 -1.18 -6.15
CA TRP A 302 -10.02 -0.91 -5.22
C TRP A 302 -9.79 -1.66 -3.92
N THR A 303 -9.76 -0.94 -2.80
CA THR A 303 -9.56 -1.51 -1.47
C THR A 303 -10.90 -1.53 -0.71
N PRO A 304 -11.61 -2.67 -0.65
CA PRO A 304 -12.98 -2.73 -0.11
C PRO A 304 -13.09 -2.30 1.36
N ILE A 305 -12.08 -2.60 2.19
CA ILE A 305 -12.09 -2.25 3.62
C ILE A 305 -12.09 -0.73 3.85
N TYR A 306 -11.53 0.04 2.93
CA TYR A 306 -11.53 1.50 2.97
C TYR A 306 -12.56 2.12 2.03
N ASN A 307 -13.33 1.30 1.28
CA ASN A 307 -14.25 1.71 0.22
C ASN A 307 -13.62 2.75 -0.72
N SER A 308 -12.38 2.54 -1.10
CA SER A 308 -11.59 3.55 -1.80
C SER A 308 -10.65 2.95 -2.81
N ALA A 309 -10.36 3.72 -3.87
CA ALA A 309 -9.26 3.44 -4.76
C ALA A 309 -7.92 3.76 -4.07
N TYR A 310 -7.02 2.81 -4.11
CA TYR A 310 -5.63 2.95 -3.69
C TYR A 310 -4.77 3.18 -4.93
N VAL A 311 -4.02 4.29 -4.96
CA VAL A 311 -3.15 4.63 -6.09
C VAL A 311 -1.77 4.01 -5.86
N GLU A 312 -1.48 2.94 -6.58
CA GLU A 312 -0.24 2.19 -6.48
C GLU A 312 0.94 2.88 -7.17
N GLY A 313 0.67 3.47 -8.34
CA GLY A 313 1.72 4.08 -9.15
C GLY A 313 1.25 5.24 -10.01
N ILE A 314 2.13 6.25 -10.19
CA ILE A 314 1.97 7.33 -11.17
C ILE A 314 3.29 7.51 -11.91
N HIS A 315 3.25 7.63 -13.24
CA HIS A 315 4.41 7.82 -14.11
C HIS A 315 5.45 6.67 -13.99
N ASN A 316 4.98 5.43 -13.84
CA ASN A 316 5.80 4.24 -13.58
C ASN A 316 6.66 4.31 -12.31
N LEU A 317 6.34 5.21 -11.39
CA LEU A 317 6.87 5.25 -10.03
C LEU A 317 5.80 4.69 -9.09
N TYR A 318 6.10 3.57 -8.47
CA TYR A 318 5.19 2.82 -7.61
C TYR A 318 5.55 3.00 -6.14
N GLU A 319 4.63 2.63 -5.28
CA GLU A 319 4.95 2.42 -3.88
C GLU A 319 6.13 1.45 -3.74
N PHE A 320 6.94 1.64 -2.72
CA PHE A 320 8.17 0.89 -2.43
C PHE A 320 9.32 1.04 -3.43
N ASP A 321 9.15 1.74 -4.55
CA ASP A 321 10.25 1.97 -5.50
C ASP A 321 11.40 2.79 -4.90
N CYS A 322 11.16 3.56 -3.83
CA CYS A 322 12.16 4.36 -3.13
C CYS A 322 12.23 4.00 -1.63
N GLY A 323 12.30 2.71 -1.36
CA GLY A 323 12.32 2.16 0.01
C GLY A 323 10.95 1.77 0.53
N ALA A 324 10.92 0.97 1.61
CA ALA A 324 9.73 0.33 2.15
C ALA A 324 8.64 1.31 2.67
N LEU A 325 8.99 2.57 2.88
CA LEU A 325 8.08 3.60 3.38
C LEU A 325 7.64 4.57 2.27
N SER A 326 7.89 4.23 1.02
CA SER A 326 7.61 5.12 -0.10
C SER A 326 6.27 4.81 -0.77
N GLY A 327 5.63 5.85 -1.31
CA GLY A 327 4.35 5.73 -2.00
C GLY A 327 3.73 7.08 -2.35
N TRP A 328 2.51 7.04 -2.87
CA TRP A 328 1.79 8.22 -3.30
C TRP A 328 0.79 8.72 -2.24
N MET A 329 0.83 10.01 -1.97
CA MET A 329 -0.12 10.70 -1.11
C MET A 329 -0.77 11.86 -1.85
N TYR A 330 -2.02 12.17 -1.51
CA TYR A 330 -2.68 13.35 -2.04
C TYR A 330 -2.98 14.38 -0.96
N LYS A 331 -2.92 15.63 -1.34
CA LYS A 331 -3.15 16.78 -0.48
C LYS A 331 -4.13 17.72 -1.15
N VAL A 332 -5.11 18.23 -0.41
CA VAL A 332 -6.05 19.22 -0.91
C VAL A 332 -6.03 20.45 0.00
N ASN A 333 -5.79 21.62 -0.58
CA ASN A 333 -5.70 22.89 0.14
C ASN A 333 -4.72 22.83 1.33
N GLY A 334 -3.58 22.15 1.15
CA GLY A 334 -2.54 22.02 2.15
C GLY A 334 -2.78 20.97 3.24
N TRP A 335 -3.89 20.24 3.20
CA TRP A 335 -4.22 19.16 4.11
C TRP A 335 -4.15 17.80 3.42
N TYR A 336 -3.53 16.82 4.07
CA TYR A 336 -3.56 15.42 3.66
C TYR A 336 -4.77 14.74 4.29
N PRO A 337 -5.79 14.32 3.51
CA PRO A 337 -6.93 13.59 4.06
C PRO A 337 -6.51 12.22 4.58
N ASN A 338 -7.12 11.78 5.68
CA ASN A 338 -6.95 10.46 6.27
C ASN A 338 -7.93 9.42 5.69
N TYR A 339 -8.33 9.60 4.44
CA TYR A 339 -9.19 8.68 3.68
C TYR A 339 -8.84 8.74 2.20
N GLY A 340 -9.23 7.71 1.45
CA GLY A 340 -8.85 7.56 0.05
C GLY A 340 -9.38 8.65 -0.87
N SER A 341 -8.64 8.92 -1.94
CA SER A 341 -8.90 10.01 -2.88
C SER A 341 -10.22 9.89 -3.67
N SER A 342 -10.77 8.69 -3.79
CA SER A 342 -12.08 8.44 -4.39
C SER A 342 -13.25 8.83 -3.48
N ARG A 343 -12.98 9.09 -2.20
CA ARG A 343 -13.96 9.57 -1.21
C ARG A 343 -13.85 11.07 -0.93
N TYR A 344 -12.90 11.79 -1.59
CA TYR A 344 -12.78 13.25 -1.48
C TYR A 344 -13.42 13.91 -2.70
N HIS A 345 -14.58 14.56 -2.51
CA HIS A 345 -15.26 15.30 -3.55
C HIS A 345 -14.73 16.71 -3.67
N LEU A 346 -14.35 17.07 -4.90
CA LEU A 346 -13.77 18.36 -5.23
C LEU A 346 -14.78 19.50 -5.11
N LYS A 347 -14.27 20.67 -4.75
CA LYS A 347 -14.99 21.95 -4.73
C LYS A 347 -14.28 22.94 -5.66
N ASP A 348 -15.05 23.91 -6.15
CA ASP A 348 -14.49 24.96 -7.01
C ASP A 348 -13.33 25.70 -6.32
N GLY A 349 -12.21 25.79 -7.03
CA GLY A 349 -11.00 26.45 -6.55
C GLY A 349 -10.07 25.56 -5.72
N ASP A 350 -10.39 24.27 -5.50
CA ASP A 350 -9.50 23.36 -4.76
C ASP A 350 -8.11 23.26 -5.40
N VAL A 351 -7.10 23.12 -4.56
CA VAL A 351 -5.70 22.91 -4.95
C VAL A 351 -5.30 21.49 -4.56
N VAL A 352 -5.19 20.62 -5.56
CA VAL A 352 -4.82 19.22 -5.41
C VAL A 352 -3.35 19.01 -5.75
N GLU A 353 -2.62 18.36 -4.86
CA GLU A 353 -1.22 18.02 -5.04
C GLU A 353 -1.01 16.55 -4.74
N TRP A 354 -0.57 15.77 -5.72
CA TRP A 354 -0.08 14.42 -5.52
C TRP A 354 1.41 14.47 -5.25
N ARG A 355 1.82 13.84 -4.16
CA ARG A 355 3.20 13.87 -3.68
C ARG A 355 3.70 12.45 -3.45
N TYR A 356 4.85 12.13 -4.03
CA TYR A 356 5.54 10.91 -3.67
C TYR A 356 6.27 11.12 -2.34
N THR A 357 6.08 10.23 -1.38
CA THR A 357 6.80 10.22 -0.11
C THR A 357 7.82 9.07 -0.11
N CYS A 358 8.95 9.25 0.56
CA CYS A 358 9.92 8.20 0.83
C CYS A 358 9.94 7.81 2.33
N ASP A 359 9.08 8.45 3.16
CA ASP A 359 9.06 8.29 4.62
C ASP A 359 7.63 8.39 5.17
N LEU A 360 6.70 7.55 4.65
CA LEU A 360 5.30 7.49 5.09
C LEU A 360 4.68 8.88 5.35
N GLY A 361 4.95 9.82 4.44
CA GLY A 361 4.39 11.16 4.52
C GLY A 361 5.12 12.16 5.39
N ASN A 362 6.09 11.77 6.22
CA ASN A 362 6.82 12.70 7.09
C ASN A 362 7.61 13.72 6.28
N ASP A 363 8.29 13.27 5.22
CA ASP A 363 9.10 14.09 4.32
C ASP A 363 8.28 15.06 3.45
N VAL A 364 6.96 14.87 3.36
CA VAL A 364 6.03 15.78 2.68
C VAL A 364 5.08 16.53 3.62
N GLY A 365 5.20 16.29 4.95
CA GLY A 365 4.39 16.93 5.98
C GLY A 365 2.98 16.33 6.13
N GLY A 366 2.80 15.09 5.72
CA GLY A 366 1.54 14.34 5.76
C GLY A 366 1.58 13.10 6.65
N GLY A 367 2.64 12.87 7.43
CA GLY A 367 2.80 11.67 8.25
C GLY A 367 1.65 11.39 9.23
N TYR A 368 0.88 12.39 9.61
CA TYR A 368 -0.32 12.24 10.45
C TYR A 368 -1.51 11.59 9.70
N ALA A 369 -1.50 11.57 8.38
CA ALA A 369 -2.58 11.02 7.56
C ALA A 369 -2.38 9.53 7.24
N VAL A 370 -1.22 8.97 7.58
CA VAL A 370 -0.87 7.58 7.37
C VAL A 370 -1.27 6.80 8.62
N GLY A 371 -2.32 6.04 8.56
CA GLY A 371 -2.85 5.29 9.71
C GLY A 371 -4.38 5.40 9.84
N GLY A 372 -5.04 5.89 8.78
CA GLY A 372 -6.49 5.91 8.67
C GLY A 372 -7.06 4.54 8.33
#